data_10a56f3f450150a3a81cbab5c2c4da4d
#
_entry.id   10a56f3f450150a3a81cbab5c2c4da4d
#
_cell.length_a   1.000
_cell.length_b   1.000
_cell.length_c   1.000
_cell.angle_alpha   90.00
_cell.angle_beta   90.00
_cell.angle_gamma   90.00
#
_symmetry.space_group_name_H-M   'P 1'
#
loop_
_entity.id
_entity.type
_entity.pdbx_description
1 polymer ?
#
loop_
_entity_poly.entity_id
_entity_poly.type
_entity_poly.pdbx_seq_one_letter_code
_entity_poly.pdbx_strand_id
1 'polypeptide(L)'
;MTRSVTALGLFSGGLDLILACRVVADLGVRVIALKFVTPFFDHDLLARPQEYTREMGHKYGLEVALVDLSEGYLDMLDRPAHGFGKHFNPCIDCKILMLTRARQCMAAYNAWFLVICDVLGQRPMSQRRDTLRVIERDSGCEDILLR
;
A
#
# COMPACT_ATOMS: atom_id res chain seq x y z
N MET A 1 19.01 -24.00 5.82
CA MET A 1 17.74 -23.38 5.36
C MET A 1 17.90 -21.87 5.38
N THR A 2 17.89 -21.27 4.22
CA THR A 2 17.82 -19.81 4.10
C THR A 2 16.41 -19.36 4.46
N ARG A 3 16.29 -18.50 5.48
CA ARG A 3 15.02 -17.83 5.77
C ARG A 3 14.67 -16.96 4.58
N SER A 4 13.57 -17.25 3.90
CA SER A 4 13.07 -16.37 2.85
C SER A 4 12.55 -15.09 3.49
N VAL A 5 13.09 -13.96 3.09
CA VAL A 5 12.61 -12.64 3.50
C VAL A 5 11.35 -12.34 2.71
N THR A 6 10.30 -11.90 3.40
CA THR A 6 9.04 -11.49 2.78
C THR A 6 8.83 -10.00 2.97
N ALA A 7 8.35 -9.33 1.92
CA ALA A 7 7.96 -7.93 1.94
C ALA A 7 6.54 -7.76 1.42
N LEU A 8 5.86 -6.72 1.87
CA LEU A 8 4.54 -6.34 1.35
C LEU A 8 4.68 -5.09 0.52
N GLY A 9 4.12 -5.09 -0.70
CA GLY A 9 4.06 -3.93 -1.56
C GLY A 9 2.65 -3.31 -1.55
N LEU A 10 2.55 -2.00 -1.54
CA LEU A 10 1.26 -1.32 -1.61
C LEU A 10 0.87 -1.14 -3.08
N PHE A 11 0.05 -2.05 -3.57
CA PHE A 11 -0.28 -2.17 -4.99
C PHE A 11 -1.50 -1.33 -5.37
N SER A 12 -1.27 -0.29 -6.16
CA SER A 12 -2.35 0.55 -6.72
C SER A 12 -2.68 0.21 -8.18
N GLY A 13 -1.93 -0.69 -8.79
CA GLY A 13 -2.01 -0.99 -10.21
C GLY A 13 -1.14 -0.09 -11.08
N GLY A 14 -0.40 0.85 -10.49
CA GLY A 14 0.52 1.74 -11.19
C GLY A 14 1.83 1.03 -11.59
N LEU A 15 2.40 1.46 -12.72
CA LEU A 15 3.61 0.85 -13.28
C LEU A 15 4.80 0.92 -12.32
N ASP A 16 5.00 2.05 -11.66
CA ASP A 16 6.16 2.27 -10.79
C ASP A 16 6.21 1.29 -9.63
N LEU A 17 5.07 1.02 -9.01
CA LEU A 17 5.01 0.07 -7.91
C LEU A 17 5.19 -1.37 -8.39
N ILE A 18 4.64 -1.71 -9.56
CA ILE A 18 4.85 -3.03 -10.16
C ILE A 18 6.34 -3.25 -10.41
N LEU A 19 7.03 -2.27 -10.97
CA LEU A 19 8.47 -2.34 -11.20
C LEU A 19 9.25 -2.44 -9.89
N ALA A 20 8.90 -1.66 -8.89
CA ALA A 20 9.53 -1.72 -7.57
C ALA A 20 9.39 -3.11 -6.95
N CYS A 21 8.20 -3.69 -6.99
CA CYS A 21 7.96 -5.04 -6.49
C CYS A 21 8.74 -6.09 -7.27
N ARG A 22 8.83 -5.95 -8.60
CA ARG A 22 9.61 -6.86 -9.44
C ARG A 22 11.09 -6.79 -9.14
N VAL A 23 11.64 -5.60 -8.98
CA VAL A 23 13.05 -5.42 -8.63
C VAL A 23 13.37 -6.11 -7.29
N VAL A 24 12.54 -5.90 -6.29
CA VAL A 24 12.72 -6.53 -4.97
C VAL A 24 12.57 -8.05 -5.06
N ALA A 25 11.60 -8.53 -5.83
CA ALA A 25 11.40 -9.97 -6.04
C ALA A 25 12.60 -10.62 -6.75
N ASP A 26 13.19 -9.93 -7.72
CA ASP A 26 14.37 -10.44 -8.45
C ASP A 26 15.61 -10.53 -7.56
N LEU A 27 15.64 -9.85 -6.42
CA LEU A 27 16.69 -9.97 -5.40
C LEU A 27 16.51 -11.19 -4.48
N GLY A 28 15.49 -12.00 -4.72
CA GLY A 28 15.23 -13.19 -3.92
C GLY A 28 14.29 -12.97 -2.74
N VAL A 29 13.64 -11.81 -2.67
CA VAL A 29 12.65 -11.48 -1.64
C VAL A 29 11.27 -11.92 -2.13
N ARG A 30 10.51 -12.62 -1.27
CA ARG A 30 9.10 -12.89 -1.56
C ARG A 30 8.30 -11.59 -1.38
N VAL A 31 7.71 -11.11 -2.44
CA VAL A 31 6.89 -9.88 -2.41
C VAL A 31 5.43 -10.24 -2.58
N ILE A 32 4.60 -9.79 -1.65
CA ILE A 32 3.14 -9.89 -1.71
C ILE A 32 2.62 -8.46 -1.91
N ALA A 33 2.00 -8.22 -3.06
CA ALA A 33 1.40 -6.94 -3.37
C ALA A 33 0.01 -6.85 -2.74
N LEU A 34 -0.20 -5.86 -1.90
CA LEU A 34 -1.49 -5.62 -1.25
C LEU A 34 -2.31 -4.64 -2.10
N LYS A 35 -3.43 -5.12 -2.63
CA LYS A 35 -4.40 -4.28 -3.33
C LYS A 35 -5.47 -3.85 -2.33
N PHE A 36 -5.50 -2.55 -2.04
CA PHE A 36 -6.48 -1.98 -1.13
C PHE A 36 -7.79 -1.67 -1.86
N VAL A 37 -8.89 -2.06 -1.23
CA VAL A 37 -10.24 -1.86 -1.73
C VAL A 37 -10.99 -0.97 -0.75
N THR A 38 -11.68 0.05 -1.26
CA THR A 38 -12.48 0.97 -0.46
C THR A 38 -13.94 0.94 -0.94
N PRO A 39 -14.89 1.53 -0.19
CA PRO A 39 -16.26 1.63 -0.67
C PRO A 39 -16.42 2.41 -1.99
N PHE A 40 -15.41 3.22 -2.34
CA PHE A 40 -15.45 4.09 -3.52
C PHE A 40 -14.56 3.61 -4.66
N PHE A 41 -13.57 2.76 -4.37
CA PHE A 41 -12.59 2.31 -5.34
C PHE A 41 -12.47 0.78 -5.32
N ASP A 42 -12.72 0.17 -6.45
CA ASP A 42 -12.47 -1.26 -6.68
C ASP A 42 -13.24 -2.21 -5.74
N HIS A 43 -14.31 -1.74 -5.13
CA HIS A 43 -15.12 -2.52 -4.18
C HIS A 43 -15.71 -3.78 -4.79
N ASP A 44 -15.98 -3.76 -6.09
CA ASP A 44 -16.47 -4.90 -6.86
C ASP A 44 -15.48 -6.08 -6.88
N LEU A 45 -14.20 -5.83 -6.69
CA LEU A 45 -13.19 -6.90 -6.63
C LEU A 45 -13.40 -7.86 -5.45
N LEU A 46 -14.07 -7.40 -4.39
CA LEU A 46 -14.38 -8.24 -3.23
C LEU A 46 -15.39 -9.36 -3.57
N ALA A 47 -16.16 -9.19 -4.64
CA ALA A 47 -17.07 -10.23 -5.12
C ALA A 47 -16.32 -11.40 -5.79
N ARG A 48 -15.14 -11.14 -6.36
CA ARG A 48 -14.33 -12.13 -7.09
C ARG A 48 -12.84 -12.00 -6.75
N PRO A 49 -12.45 -12.15 -5.47
CA PRO A 49 -11.07 -11.88 -5.06
C PRO A 49 -10.08 -12.86 -5.68
N GLN A 50 -10.42 -14.14 -5.78
CA GLN A 50 -9.53 -15.17 -6.31
C GLN A 50 -9.28 -14.99 -7.81
N GLU A 51 -10.28 -14.60 -8.56
CA GLU A 51 -10.17 -14.33 -10.00
C GLU A 51 -9.20 -13.16 -10.24
N TYR A 52 -9.36 -12.07 -9.50
CA TYR A 52 -8.51 -10.91 -9.59
C TYR A 52 -7.05 -11.24 -9.24
N THR A 53 -6.81 -11.92 -8.13
CA THR A 53 -5.45 -12.24 -7.69
C THR A 53 -4.74 -13.19 -8.67
N ARG A 54 -5.48 -14.12 -9.26
CA ARG A 54 -4.95 -15.02 -10.29
C ARG A 54 -4.58 -14.25 -11.55
N GLU A 55 -5.46 -13.38 -12.01
CA GLU A 55 -5.23 -12.56 -13.21
C GLU A 55 -4.01 -11.67 -13.06
N MET A 56 -3.87 -10.98 -11.91
CA MET A 56 -2.72 -10.14 -11.64
C MET A 56 -1.43 -10.95 -11.50
N GLY A 57 -1.51 -12.14 -10.92
CA GLY A 57 -0.37 -13.07 -10.83
C GLY A 57 0.13 -13.48 -12.21
N HIS A 58 -0.76 -13.79 -13.14
CA HIS A 58 -0.40 -14.10 -14.52
C HIS A 58 0.18 -12.91 -15.26
N LYS A 59 -0.44 -11.75 -15.10
CA LYS A 59 -0.07 -10.55 -15.85
C LYS A 59 1.28 -9.98 -15.43
N TYR A 60 1.56 -9.95 -14.13
CA TYR A 60 2.73 -9.27 -13.59
C TYR A 60 3.73 -10.20 -12.91
N GLY A 61 3.41 -11.46 -12.75
CA GLY A 61 4.26 -12.40 -12.03
C GLY A 61 4.43 -12.07 -10.56
N LEU A 62 3.44 -11.43 -9.95
CA LEU A 62 3.44 -11.02 -8.54
C LEU A 62 2.33 -11.74 -7.78
N GLU A 63 2.60 -12.09 -6.54
CA GLU A 63 1.59 -12.57 -5.61
C GLU A 63 0.79 -11.37 -5.10
N VAL A 64 -0.53 -11.37 -5.27
CA VAL A 64 -1.41 -10.25 -4.90
C VAL A 64 -2.42 -10.70 -3.86
N ALA A 65 -2.67 -9.88 -2.86
CA ALA A 65 -3.72 -10.07 -1.86
C ALA A 65 -4.62 -8.84 -1.80
N LEU A 66 -5.92 -9.05 -1.66
CA LEU A 66 -6.89 -7.96 -1.48
C LEU A 66 -7.02 -7.60 0.00
N VAL A 67 -7.04 -6.32 0.30
CA VAL A 67 -7.26 -5.79 1.64
C VAL A 67 -8.43 -4.82 1.60
N ASP A 68 -9.48 -5.11 2.37
CA ASP A 68 -10.66 -4.25 2.46
C ASP A 68 -10.44 -3.17 3.50
N LEU A 69 -10.43 -1.92 3.05
CA LEU A 69 -10.31 -0.74 3.90
C LEU A 69 -11.65 -0.10 4.26
N SER A 70 -12.77 -0.70 3.89
CA SER A 70 -14.11 -0.11 4.11
C SER A 70 -14.33 0.27 5.58
N GLU A 71 -13.90 -0.59 6.49
CA GLU A 71 -13.88 -0.27 7.92
C GLU A 71 -12.82 0.79 8.20
N GLY A 72 -13.22 1.86 8.84
CA GLY A 72 -12.35 2.99 9.15
C GLY A 72 -12.16 4.01 8.03
N TYR A 73 -12.41 3.64 6.76
CA TYR A 73 -12.25 4.56 5.65
C TYR A 73 -13.29 5.69 5.69
N LEU A 74 -14.54 5.35 5.98
CA LEU A 74 -15.61 6.35 6.12
C LEU A 74 -15.37 7.27 7.33
N ASP A 75 -14.88 6.73 8.44
CA ASP A 75 -14.53 7.52 9.62
C ASP A 75 -13.39 8.49 9.30
N MET A 76 -12.40 8.05 8.55
CA MET A 76 -11.30 8.90 8.11
C MET A 76 -11.80 10.02 7.20
N LEU A 77 -12.72 9.74 6.28
CA LEU A 77 -13.30 10.75 5.40
C LEU A 77 -14.14 11.79 6.17
N ASP A 78 -14.83 11.35 7.20
CA ASP A 78 -15.66 12.24 8.03
C ASP A 78 -14.79 13.20 8.86
N ARG A 79 -13.68 12.71 9.40
CA ARG A 79 -12.78 13.50 10.26
C ARG A 79 -11.31 13.24 9.93
N PRO A 80 -10.80 13.71 8.79
CA PRO A 80 -9.40 13.52 8.45
C PRO A 80 -8.51 14.35 9.37
N ALA A 81 -7.54 13.70 10.04
CA ALA A 81 -6.65 14.35 10.99
C ALA A 81 -5.80 15.47 10.37
N HIS A 82 -5.44 15.31 9.09
CA HIS A 82 -4.64 16.28 8.32
C HIS A 82 -5.49 17.11 7.34
N GLY A 83 -6.82 17.04 7.48
CA GLY A 83 -7.76 17.81 6.68
C GLY A 83 -7.88 17.34 5.23
N PHE A 84 -8.71 18.05 4.49
CA PHE A 84 -8.85 17.85 3.06
C PHE A 84 -7.89 18.78 2.32
N GLY A 85 -7.17 18.26 1.35
CA GLY A 85 -6.36 19.09 0.47
C GLY A 85 -7.21 19.84 -0.54
N LYS A 86 -6.58 20.39 -1.57
CA LYS A 86 -7.29 20.98 -2.70
C LYS A 86 -8.25 19.94 -3.28
N HIS A 87 -9.45 20.35 -3.61
CA HIS A 87 -10.51 19.47 -4.18
C HIS A 87 -11.00 18.38 -3.24
N PHE A 88 -11.00 18.61 -1.93
CA PHE A 88 -11.51 17.68 -0.93
C PHE A 88 -10.81 16.30 -1.00
N ASN A 89 -9.51 16.28 -1.20
CA ASN A 89 -8.75 15.05 -1.29
C ASN A 89 -7.99 14.77 0.02
N PRO A 90 -8.40 13.79 0.84
CA PRO A 90 -7.71 13.43 2.09
C PRO A 90 -6.50 12.53 1.82
N CYS A 91 -5.62 12.95 0.91
CA CYS A 91 -4.53 12.15 0.38
C CYS A 91 -3.55 11.67 1.47
N ILE A 92 -3.25 12.53 2.44
CA ILE A 92 -2.33 12.21 3.54
C ILE A 92 -2.93 11.15 4.46
N ASP A 93 -4.17 11.36 4.90
CA ASP A 93 -4.84 10.44 5.81
C ASP A 93 -5.15 9.09 5.15
N CYS A 94 -5.50 9.10 3.88
CA CYS A 94 -5.69 7.88 3.10
C CYS A 94 -4.40 7.06 3.07
N LYS A 95 -3.26 7.70 2.83
CA LYS A 95 -1.96 7.02 2.81
C LYS A 95 -1.57 6.48 4.18
N ILE A 96 -1.81 7.24 5.24
CA ILE A 96 -1.59 6.79 6.62
C ILE A 96 -2.44 5.56 6.93
N LEU A 97 -3.71 5.56 6.54
CA LEU A 97 -4.61 4.43 6.74
C LEU A 97 -4.11 3.18 6.00
N MET A 98 -3.71 3.33 4.75
CA MET A 98 -3.17 2.23 3.93
C MET A 98 -1.91 1.63 4.55
N LEU A 99 -0.96 2.47 4.96
CA LEU A 99 0.29 2.03 5.58
C LEU A 99 0.05 1.39 6.95
N THR A 100 -0.84 1.95 7.75
CA THR A 100 -1.23 1.38 9.04
C THR A 100 -1.80 -0.02 8.85
N ARG A 101 -2.67 -0.18 7.87
CA ARG A 101 -3.27 -1.49 7.56
C ARG A 101 -2.24 -2.48 7.02
N ALA A 102 -1.34 -2.02 6.15
CA ALA A 102 -0.25 -2.84 5.63
C ALA A 102 0.67 -3.33 6.75
N ARG A 103 1.00 -2.45 7.70
CA ARG A 103 1.78 -2.81 8.88
C ARG A 103 1.09 -3.89 9.70
N GLN A 104 -0.21 -3.80 9.90
CA GLN A 104 -1.00 -4.84 10.59
C GLN A 104 -0.97 -6.17 9.84
N CYS A 105 -0.95 -6.15 8.52
CA CYS A 105 -0.86 -7.36 7.70
C CYS A 105 0.52 -8.03 7.76
N MET A 106 1.56 -7.32 8.16
CA MET A 106 2.92 -7.86 8.20
C MET A 106 3.03 -9.11 9.07
N ALA A 107 2.35 -9.12 10.21
CA ALA A 107 2.35 -10.27 11.11
C ALA A 107 1.75 -11.52 10.47
N ALA A 108 0.67 -11.37 9.70
CA ALA A 108 0.00 -12.48 9.03
C ALA A 108 0.87 -13.14 7.94
N TYR A 109 1.72 -12.37 7.29
CA TYR A 109 2.59 -12.85 6.20
C TYR A 109 4.05 -13.05 6.63
N ASN A 110 4.38 -12.79 7.89
CA ASN A 110 5.77 -12.78 8.38
C ASN A 110 6.66 -11.83 7.56
N ALA A 111 6.11 -10.68 7.18
CA ALA A 111 6.83 -9.71 6.38
C ALA A 111 7.80 -8.89 7.24
N TRP A 112 8.93 -8.50 6.64
CA TRP A 112 10.00 -7.78 7.31
C TRP A 112 9.95 -6.27 7.03
N PHE A 113 9.45 -5.90 5.86
CA PHE A 113 9.38 -4.49 5.46
C PHE A 113 8.28 -4.28 4.42
N LEU A 114 7.97 -3.00 4.17
CA LEU A 114 6.99 -2.58 3.18
C LEU A 114 7.71 -1.94 1.99
N VAL A 115 7.21 -2.20 0.78
CA VAL A 115 7.69 -1.58 -0.46
C VAL A 115 6.64 -0.58 -0.92
N ILE A 116 7.04 0.66 -1.07
CA ILE A 116 6.19 1.72 -1.62
C ILE A 116 6.94 2.44 -2.73
N CYS A 117 6.21 3.14 -3.58
CA CYS A 117 6.81 3.93 -4.65
C CYS A 117 6.35 5.37 -4.53
N ASP A 118 7.07 6.14 -3.71
CA ASP A 118 6.84 7.57 -3.54
C ASP A 118 8.04 8.34 -4.06
N VAL A 119 7.83 9.16 -5.08
CA VAL A 119 8.86 10.04 -5.64
C VAL A 119 8.69 11.42 -5.04
N LEU A 120 9.74 11.93 -4.41
CA LEU A 120 9.74 13.26 -3.80
C LEU A 120 9.36 14.32 -4.83
N GLY A 121 8.31 15.11 -4.52
CA GLY A 121 7.88 16.21 -5.36
C GLY A 121 7.06 15.83 -6.60
N GLN A 122 6.84 14.55 -6.87
CA GLN A 122 6.04 14.11 -8.02
C GLN A 122 4.56 14.48 -7.87
N ARG A 123 4.04 14.42 -6.66
CA ARG A 123 2.67 14.83 -6.35
C ARG A 123 2.68 15.95 -5.30
N PRO A 124 1.78 16.95 -5.42
CA PRO A 124 1.92 18.16 -4.62
C PRO A 124 1.64 18.02 -3.12
N MET A 125 0.89 17.04 -2.67
CA MET A 125 0.57 16.90 -1.26
C MET A 125 1.30 15.76 -0.57
N SER A 126 1.04 14.53 -1.01
CA SER A 126 1.49 13.32 -0.32
C SER A 126 2.97 13.00 -0.53
N GLN A 127 3.64 13.65 -1.46
CA GLN A 127 5.04 13.38 -1.80
C GLN A 127 6.00 14.55 -1.53
N ARG A 128 5.59 15.51 -0.71
CA ARG A 128 6.49 16.50 -0.16
C ARG A 128 7.31 15.86 0.96
N ARG A 129 8.56 16.33 1.16
CA ARG A 129 9.46 15.75 2.16
C ARG A 129 8.87 15.76 3.57
N ASP A 130 8.31 16.88 3.99
CA ASP A 130 7.66 17.03 5.30
C ASP A 130 6.43 16.11 5.43
N THR A 131 5.63 16.02 4.39
CA THR A 131 4.45 15.16 4.34
C THR A 131 4.82 13.68 4.40
N LEU A 132 5.86 13.26 3.67
CA LEU A 132 6.34 11.88 3.71
C LEU A 132 6.77 11.48 5.13
N ARG A 133 7.43 12.37 5.86
CA ARG A 133 7.82 12.13 7.26
C ARG A 133 6.62 12.00 8.19
N VAL A 134 5.60 12.85 8.00
CA VAL A 134 4.34 12.77 8.77
C VAL A 134 3.66 11.44 8.52
N ILE A 135 3.55 11.02 7.27
CA ILE A 135 2.93 9.74 6.89
C ILE A 135 3.67 8.56 7.53
N GLU A 136 4.98 8.54 7.47
CA GLU A 136 5.79 7.49 8.11
C GLU A 136 5.57 7.43 9.62
N ARG A 137 5.65 8.59 10.27
CA ARG A 137 5.49 8.69 11.73
C ARG A 137 4.10 8.26 12.18
N ASP A 138 3.06 8.82 11.55
CA ASP A 138 1.68 8.60 12.00
C ASP A 138 1.18 7.19 11.66
N SER A 139 1.75 6.54 10.65
CA SER A 139 1.47 5.13 10.35
C SER A 139 2.30 4.15 11.17
N GLY A 140 3.32 4.63 11.87
CA GLY A 140 4.25 3.78 12.62
C GLY A 140 5.21 2.98 11.75
N CYS A 141 5.48 3.44 10.52
CA CYS A 141 6.27 2.72 9.52
C CYS A 141 7.67 3.31 9.32
N GLU A 142 8.19 4.10 10.25
CA GLU A 142 9.45 4.85 10.07
C GLU A 142 10.64 3.99 9.69
N ASP A 143 10.75 2.78 10.25
CA ASP A 143 11.92 1.92 10.08
C ASP A 143 11.68 0.75 9.13
N ILE A 144 10.53 0.67 8.49
CA ILE A 144 10.13 -0.51 7.72
C ILE A 144 9.72 -0.19 6.27
N LEU A 145 9.94 1.03 5.80
CA LEU A 145 9.62 1.42 4.43
C LEU A 145 10.83 1.38 3.52
N LEU A 146 10.69 0.69 2.39
CA LEU A 146 11.59 0.77 1.24
C LEU A 146 10.88 1.56 0.13
N ARG A 147 11.51 2.64 -0.29
CA ARG A 147 11.05 3.48 -1.40
C ARG A 147 11.86 3.24 -2.65
#